data_be7bdff6666ac75253b8e192197cec02
#
_entry.id   be7bdff6666ac75253b8e192197cec02
#
_cell.length_a   1.000
_cell.length_b   1.000
_cell.length_c   1.000
_cell.angle_alpha   90.00
_cell.angle_beta   90.00
_cell.angle_gamma   90.00
#
_symmetry.space_group_name_H-M   'P 1'
#
loop_
_entity.id
_entity.type
_entity.pdbx_description
1 polymer ?
#
loop_
_entity_poly.entity_id
_entity_poly.type
_entity_poly.pdbx_seq_one_letter_code
_entity_poly.pdbx_strand_id
1 'polypeptide(L)'
;MQILRTALWAIGLVFYLPKLSAQLPDIKKDSLIHSVMWHPVDRVDAPPVVGLGQEAALQLRFDDFSQSVLPLRYVWIHCDRNWAPSPIIASEYLTGFWEGQIPEGRLSFNTYQGYSHYSAALPESSSMPALSGNYYLEVYHDEELLLRLPTVFAENT
;
A
#
# COMPACT_ATOMS: atom_id res chain seq x y z
N MET A 1 22.12 39.72 60.74
CA MET A 1 21.62 40.20 59.45
C MET A 1 21.84 39.08 58.42
N GLN A 2 20.83 38.18 58.24
CA GLN A 2 20.92 37.03 57.35
C GLN A 2 20.21 37.39 56.06
N ILE A 3 20.94 37.29 54.96
CA ILE A 3 20.44 37.53 53.62
C ILE A 3 19.89 36.21 53.07
N LEU A 4 18.57 36.14 52.92
CA LEU A 4 17.85 34.98 52.37
C LEU A 4 18.01 34.96 50.82
N ARG A 5 18.76 33.99 50.29
CA ARG A 5 18.89 33.73 48.85
C ARG A 5 17.77 32.82 48.40
N THR A 6 16.76 33.37 47.79
CA THR A 6 15.71 32.59 47.09
C THR A 6 16.25 32.12 45.74
N ALA A 7 16.46 30.80 45.60
CA ALA A 7 16.76 30.16 44.30
C ALA A 7 15.46 29.91 43.54
N LEU A 8 15.26 30.66 42.43
CA LEU A 8 14.20 30.35 41.44
C LEU A 8 14.59 29.11 40.62
N TRP A 9 13.88 28.04 40.82
CA TRP A 9 13.93 26.88 39.95
C TRP A 9 13.01 27.14 38.76
N ALA A 10 13.59 27.44 37.57
CA ALA A 10 12.87 27.46 36.31
C ALA A 10 12.63 26.02 35.85
N ILE A 11 11.42 25.53 36.03
CA ILE A 11 10.98 24.24 35.46
C ILE A 11 10.74 24.45 33.96
N GLY A 12 11.73 24.08 33.16
CA GLY A 12 11.58 24.04 31.69
C GLY A 12 10.63 22.93 31.31
N LEU A 13 9.39 23.28 30.94
CA LEU A 13 8.42 22.37 30.39
C LEU A 13 8.83 22.04 28.94
N VAL A 14 9.53 20.92 28.73
CA VAL A 14 9.86 20.41 27.42
C VAL A 14 8.58 19.83 26.83
N PHE A 15 7.92 20.58 25.92
CA PHE A 15 6.84 20.06 25.11
C PHE A 15 7.41 19.02 24.13
N TYR A 16 7.22 17.74 24.44
CA TYR A 16 7.45 16.66 23.53
C TYR A 16 6.30 16.66 22.51
N LEU A 17 6.50 17.36 21.38
CA LEU A 17 5.60 17.23 20.24
C LEU A 17 5.86 15.85 19.61
N PRO A 18 4.88 14.94 19.62
CA PRO A 18 5.03 13.70 18.87
C PRO A 18 5.20 14.08 17.37
N LYS A 19 6.32 13.70 16.78
CA LYS A 19 6.48 13.76 15.33
C LYS A 19 5.44 12.81 14.76
N LEU A 20 4.32 13.35 14.29
CA LEU A 20 3.34 12.62 13.49
C LEU A 20 3.98 12.37 12.13
N SER A 21 4.79 11.32 12.05
CA SER A 21 5.32 10.82 10.79
C SER A 21 4.17 10.05 10.14
N ALA A 22 3.60 10.58 9.08
CA ALA A 22 2.68 9.84 8.23
C ALA A 22 3.51 8.79 7.48
N GLN A 23 3.82 7.70 8.17
CA GLN A 23 4.57 6.58 7.60
C GLN A 23 3.59 5.58 7.01
N LEU A 24 3.83 5.19 5.76
CA LEU A 24 3.09 4.08 5.15
C LEU A 24 3.33 2.81 5.98
N PRO A 25 2.29 1.99 6.21
CA PRO A 25 2.46 0.71 6.87
C PRO A 25 3.34 -0.23 6.06
N ASP A 26 3.91 -1.22 6.73
CA ASP A 26 4.73 -2.23 6.09
C ASP A 26 3.91 -3.10 5.13
N ILE A 27 4.57 -3.54 4.06
CA ILE A 27 4.00 -4.51 3.12
C ILE A 27 3.86 -5.86 3.83
N LYS A 28 2.62 -6.39 3.86
CA LYS A 28 2.36 -7.77 4.28
C LYS A 28 2.40 -8.68 3.05
N LYS A 29 3.17 -9.76 3.14
CA LYS A 29 3.30 -10.75 2.05
C LYS A 29 3.37 -12.17 2.59
N ASP A 30 2.91 -13.13 1.78
CA ASP A 30 3.15 -14.55 2.01
C ASP A 30 4.64 -14.91 1.90
N SER A 31 5.03 -16.05 2.50
CA SER A 31 6.42 -16.51 2.55
C SER A 31 7.00 -16.91 1.19
N LEU A 32 6.15 -17.31 0.24
CA LEU A 32 6.55 -17.68 -1.12
C LEU A 32 6.64 -16.48 -2.06
N ILE A 33 6.13 -15.31 -1.64
CA ILE A 33 6.17 -14.08 -2.44
C ILE A 33 7.46 -13.32 -2.18
N HIS A 34 8.17 -12.99 -3.26
CA HIS A 34 9.47 -12.32 -3.22
C HIS A 34 9.53 -11.14 -4.20
N SER A 35 10.61 -10.36 -4.14
CA SER A 35 10.92 -9.28 -5.08
C SER A 35 9.78 -8.27 -5.26
N VAL A 36 8.99 -8.00 -4.22
CA VAL A 36 7.82 -7.13 -4.32
C VAL A 36 8.28 -5.70 -4.61
N MET A 37 7.82 -5.15 -5.74
CA MET A 37 7.98 -3.76 -6.14
C MET A 37 6.59 -3.13 -6.27
N TRP A 38 6.37 -2.04 -5.56
CA TRP A 38 5.12 -1.28 -5.55
C TRP A 38 5.42 0.20 -5.52
N HIS A 39 5.25 0.88 -6.65
CA HIS A 39 5.66 2.28 -6.82
C HIS A 39 4.88 2.96 -7.95
N PRO A 40 4.86 4.29 -8.04
CA PRO A 40 4.37 5.00 -9.22
C PRO A 40 5.15 4.61 -10.48
N VAL A 41 4.45 4.49 -11.61
CA VAL A 41 5.05 4.03 -12.89
C VAL A 41 6.22 4.91 -13.32
N ASP A 42 6.14 6.21 -13.08
CA ASP A 42 7.13 7.22 -13.46
C ASP A 42 8.28 7.38 -12.45
N ARG A 43 8.16 6.82 -11.23
CA ARG A 43 9.11 7.04 -10.12
C ARG A 43 9.27 5.77 -9.27
N VAL A 44 10.26 4.96 -9.62
CA VAL A 44 10.52 3.65 -8.99
C VAL A 44 10.92 3.77 -7.51
N ASP A 45 11.54 4.86 -7.12
CA ASP A 45 12.01 5.15 -5.75
C ASP A 45 11.02 5.97 -4.90
N ALA A 46 9.87 6.33 -5.47
CA ALA A 46 8.85 7.09 -4.76
C ALA A 46 7.85 6.16 -4.03
N PRO A 47 7.30 6.61 -2.90
CA PRO A 47 6.22 5.90 -2.24
C PRO A 47 4.98 5.82 -3.14
N PRO A 48 4.09 4.82 -2.98
CA PRO A 48 2.90 4.62 -3.79
C PRO A 48 1.81 5.66 -3.48
N VAL A 49 2.09 6.91 -3.83
CA VAL A 49 1.18 8.05 -3.71
C VAL A 49 0.91 8.59 -5.10
N VAL A 50 -0.33 8.54 -5.55
CA VAL A 50 -0.76 8.91 -6.91
C VAL A 50 -2.02 9.77 -6.90
N GLY A 51 -2.29 10.46 -8.01
CA GLY A 51 -3.51 11.24 -8.17
C GLY A 51 -4.75 10.36 -8.29
N LEU A 52 -5.85 10.80 -7.68
CA LEU A 52 -7.14 10.16 -7.83
C LEU A 52 -7.59 10.17 -9.31
N GLY A 53 -8.16 9.07 -9.78
CA GLY A 53 -8.63 8.93 -11.16
C GLY A 53 -7.54 8.71 -12.21
N GLN A 54 -6.29 8.53 -11.81
CA GLN A 54 -5.19 8.18 -12.73
C GLN A 54 -5.15 6.67 -12.94
N GLU A 55 -5.49 6.23 -14.15
CA GLU A 55 -5.40 4.83 -14.58
C GLU A 55 -3.93 4.41 -14.76
N ALA A 56 -3.61 3.16 -14.42
CA ALA A 56 -2.28 2.56 -14.56
C ALA A 56 -1.13 3.37 -13.94
N ALA A 57 -1.42 4.15 -12.89
CA ALA A 57 -0.44 5.05 -12.27
C ALA A 57 0.59 4.34 -11.37
N LEU A 58 0.28 3.11 -10.94
CA LEU A 58 1.11 2.29 -10.05
C LEU A 58 1.54 1.02 -10.74
N GLN A 59 2.81 0.65 -10.55
CA GLN A 59 3.38 -0.60 -11.03
C GLN A 59 3.52 -1.59 -9.87
N LEU A 60 2.84 -2.73 -10.00
CA LEU A 60 3.06 -3.90 -9.15
C LEU A 60 3.94 -4.89 -9.91
N ARG A 61 4.97 -5.42 -9.24
CA ARG A 61 5.75 -6.58 -9.69
C ARG A 61 6.10 -7.44 -8.50
N PHE A 62 6.08 -8.75 -8.68
CA PHE A 62 6.54 -9.70 -7.67
C PHE A 62 6.82 -11.07 -8.29
N ASP A 63 7.57 -11.87 -7.56
CA ASP A 63 7.90 -13.24 -7.90
C ASP A 63 7.25 -14.19 -6.92
N ASP A 64 6.60 -15.25 -7.43
CA ASP A 64 5.97 -16.31 -6.65
C ASP A 64 6.77 -17.61 -6.84
N PHE A 65 7.27 -18.15 -5.74
CA PHE A 65 8.06 -19.38 -5.71
C PHE A 65 7.22 -20.66 -5.51
N SER A 66 5.90 -20.59 -5.66
CA SER A 66 5.02 -21.78 -5.66
C SER A 66 5.26 -22.74 -6.85
N GLN A 67 6.07 -22.30 -7.83
CA GLN A 67 6.43 -23.05 -9.05
C GLN A 67 5.25 -23.33 -9.99
N SER A 68 4.17 -22.59 -9.86
CA SER A 68 2.99 -22.65 -10.71
C SER A 68 2.51 -21.26 -11.07
N VAL A 69 1.82 -21.12 -12.20
CA VAL A 69 1.12 -19.89 -12.54
C VAL A 69 -0.26 -19.94 -11.89
N LEU A 70 -0.49 -19.07 -10.93
CA LEU A 70 -1.74 -19.00 -10.18
C LEU A 70 -2.66 -17.93 -10.79
N PRO A 71 -3.97 -18.18 -10.89
CA PRO A 71 -4.93 -17.12 -11.16
C PRO A 71 -5.04 -16.23 -9.93
N LEU A 72 -4.70 -14.95 -10.08
CA LEU A 72 -4.68 -13.99 -8.99
C LEU A 72 -5.72 -12.90 -9.21
N ARG A 73 -6.42 -12.54 -8.14
CA ARG A 73 -7.34 -11.39 -8.11
C ARG A 73 -6.83 -10.33 -7.15
N TYR A 74 -7.24 -9.09 -7.36
CA TYR A 74 -6.96 -8.01 -6.43
C TYR A 74 -8.23 -7.28 -6.02
N VAL A 75 -8.19 -6.66 -4.84
CA VAL A 75 -9.23 -5.78 -4.31
C VAL A 75 -8.61 -4.51 -3.73
N TRP A 76 -9.35 -3.40 -3.84
CA TRP A 76 -9.02 -2.17 -3.14
C TRP A 76 -9.84 -2.08 -1.86
N ILE A 77 -9.16 -1.80 -0.74
CA ILE A 77 -9.79 -1.60 0.57
C ILE A 77 -9.52 -0.17 1.00
N HIS A 78 -10.55 0.65 1.07
CA HIS A 78 -10.43 2.01 1.61
C HIS A 78 -10.21 1.97 3.12
N CYS A 79 -9.29 2.80 3.62
CA CYS A 79 -8.88 2.86 5.01
C CYS A 79 -9.04 4.26 5.59
N ASP A 80 -9.20 4.31 6.90
CA ASP A 80 -9.15 5.56 7.66
C ASP A 80 -7.71 6.07 7.80
N ARG A 81 -7.53 7.19 8.51
CA ARG A 81 -6.22 7.78 8.78
C ARG A 81 -5.26 6.88 9.58
N ASN A 82 -5.76 5.86 10.26
CA ASN A 82 -4.99 4.91 11.05
C ASN A 82 -4.75 3.59 10.30
N TRP A 83 -5.08 3.54 9.02
CA TRP A 83 -5.00 2.35 8.17
C TRP A 83 -5.94 1.20 8.60
N ALA A 84 -6.97 1.50 9.37
CA ALA A 84 -8.06 0.54 9.59
C ALA A 84 -9.06 0.61 8.43
N PRO A 85 -9.60 -0.55 7.96
CA PRO A 85 -10.64 -0.55 6.92
C PRO A 85 -11.80 0.36 7.30
N SER A 86 -12.23 1.22 6.38
CA SER A 86 -13.34 2.13 6.59
C SER A 86 -14.68 1.39 6.62
N PRO A 87 -15.66 1.86 7.37
CA PRO A 87 -17.00 1.23 7.45
C PRO A 87 -17.90 1.54 6.25
N ILE A 88 -17.34 2.04 5.14
CA ILE A 88 -18.05 2.36 3.90
C ILE A 88 -18.04 1.16 2.95
N ILE A 89 -19.09 1.01 2.17
CA ILE A 89 -19.21 -0.10 1.21
C ILE A 89 -18.44 0.20 -0.08
N ALA A 90 -18.01 -0.86 -0.79
CA ALA A 90 -17.15 -0.73 -1.96
C ALA A 90 -17.71 0.21 -3.05
N SER A 91 -19.02 0.23 -3.26
CA SER A 91 -19.67 1.11 -4.24
C SER A 91 -19.62 2.61 -3.90
N GLU A 92 -19.22 2.98 -2.68
CA GLU A 92 -19.03 4.37 -2.29
C GLU A 92 -17.63 4.89 -2.59
N TYR A 93 -16.62 4.00 -2.59
CA TYR A 93 -15.22 4.37 -2.81
C TYR A 93 -14.59 3.79 -4.07
N LEU A 94 -15.31 2.94 -4.83
CA LEU A 94 -14.87 2.40 -6.11
C LEU A 94 -15.86 2.71 -7.22
N THR A 95 -15.32 2.99 -8.41
CA THR A 95 -16.07 2.99 -9.67
C THR A 95 -15.76 1.68 -10.40
N GLY A 96 -16.81 0.98 -10.88
CA GLY A 96 -16.68 -0.29 -11.59
C GLY A 96 -16.81 -1.51 -10.67
N PHE A 97 -15.97 -2.51 -10.89
CA PHE A 97 -16.02 -3.77 -10.15
C PHE A 97 -15.26 -3.66 -8.83
N TRP A 98 -15.70 -4.41 -7.82
CA TRP A 98 -15.06 -4.45 -6.51
C TRP A 98 -13.74 -5.24 -6.50
N GLU A 99 -13.54 -6.10 -7.50
CA GLU A 99 -12.30 -6.87 -7.71
C GLU A 99 -11.83 -6.78 -9.16
N GLY A 100 -10.53 -6.96 -9.36
CA GLY A 100 -9.91 -7.09 -10.67
C GLY A 100 -8.99 -8.31 -10.73
N GLN A 101 -8.48 -8.62 -11.92
CA GLN A 101 -7.59 -9.75 -12.15
C GLN A 101 -6.16 -9.25 -12.31
N ILE A 102 -5.19 -9.94 -11.70
CA ILE A 102 -3.78 -9.74 -12.03
C ILE A 102 -3.49 -10.49 -13.33
N PRO A 103 -2.81 -9.88 -14.32
CA PRO A 103 -2.42 -10.56 -15.53
C PRO A 103 -1.67 -11.87 -15.26
N GLU A 104 -1.88 -12.86 -16.13
CA GLU A 104 -1.24 -14.17 -15.98
C GLU A 104 0.27 -14.06 -15.82
N GLY A 105 0.80 -14.77 -14.81
CA GLY A 105 2.23 -14.79 -14.51
C GLY A 105 3.03 -15.51 -15.60
N ARG A 106 4.33 -15.20 -15.67
CA ARG A 106 5.28 -15.86 -16.59
C ARG A 106 6.24 -16.73 -15.79
N LEU A 107 6.26 -18.04 -16.10
CA LEU A 107 7.24 -18.95 -15.52
C LEU A 107 8.66 -18.53 -15.90
N SER A 108 9.56 -18.60 -14.91
CA SER A 108 10.99 -18.45 -15.15
C SER A 108 11.50 -19.61 -16.03
N PHE A 109 12.48 -19.31 -16.89
CA PHE A 109 13.11 -20.30 -17.75
C PHE A 109 14.59 -20.45 -17.41
N ASN A 110 15.04 -21.70 -17.33
CA ASN A 110 16.46 -22.07 -17.09
C ASN A 110 17.05 -21.47 -15.80
N THR A 111 16.24 -21.40 -14.73
CA THR A 111 16.64 -20.94 -13.39
C THR A 111 16.83 -22.14 -12.45
N TYR A 112 17.75 -22.03 -11.49
CA TYR A 112 17.98 -23.08 -10.49
C TYR A 112 16.75 -23.28 -9.58
N GLN A 113 16.08 -22.17 -9.21
CA GLN A 113 14.81 -22.13 -8.49
C GLN A 113 13.74 -21.63 -9.45
N GLY A 114 12.71 -22.43 -9.69
CA GLY A 114 11.55 -22.02 -10.50
C GLY A 114 10.71 -20.98 -9.75
N TYR A 115 10.21 -19.98 -10.47
CA TYR A 115 9.27 -18.98 -9.97
C TYR A 115 8.36 -18.47 -11.09
N SER A 116 7.24 -17.89 -10.72
CA SER A 116 6.35 -17.16 -11.63
C SER A 116 6.47 -15.67 -11.40
N HIS A 117 6.75 -14.90 -12.45
CA HIS A 117 6.83 -13.44 -12.39
C HIS A 117 5.49 -12.82 -12.75
N TYR A 118 4.96 -11.96 -11.89
CA TYR A 118 3.73 -11.20 -12.11
C TYR A 118 4.02 -9.72 -12.25
N SER A 119 3.24 -9.05 -13.12
CA SER A 119 3.35 -7.62 -13.37
C SER A 119 1.99 -7.05 -13.73
N ALA A 120 1.57 -5.97 -13.05
CA ALA A 120 0.32 -5.27 -13.30
C ALA A 120 0.50 -3.76 -13.15
N ALA A 121 -0.14 -3.00 -14.03
CA ALA A 121 -0.26 -1.55 -13.90
C ALA A 121 -1.67 -1.23 -13.37
N LEU A 122 -1.77 -0.58 -12.23
CA LEU A 122 -2.99 -0.37 -11.48
C LEU A 122 -3.17 1.12 -11.09
N PRO A 123 -4.38 1.57 -10.78
CA PRO A 123 -5.66 0.88 -10.96
C PRO A 123 -6.06 0.73 -12.42
N GLU A 124 -6.94 -0.22 -12.71
CA GLU A 124 -7.58 -0.36 -14.01
C GLU A 124 -8.89 0.43 -14.05
N SER A 125 -9.32 0.88 -15.24
CA SER A 125 -10.60 1.58 -15.44
C SER A 125 -11.81 0.75 -14.99
N SER A 126 -11.67 -0.57 -15.00
CA SER A 126 -12.68 -1.52 -14.54
C SER A 126 -12.87 -1.58 -13.02
N SER A 127 -11.86 -1.13 -12.25
CA SER A 127 -11.85 -1.12 -10.78
C SER A 127 -11.00 0.06 -10.29
N MET A 128 -11.61 1.24 -10.18
CA MET A 128 -10.95 2.52 -9.94
C MET A 128 -11.35 3.13 -8.60
N PRO A 129 -10.40 3.48 -7.71
CA PRO A 129 -10.67 4.32 -6.54
C PRO A 129 -11.33 5.65 -6.92
N ALA A 130 -12.43 5.98 -6.24
CA ALA A 130 -13.25 7.17 -6.47
C ALA A 130 -13.18 8.20 -5.34
N LEU A 131 -12.65 7.83 -4.18
CA LEU A 131 -12.40 8.73 -3.06
C LEU A 131 -10.91 8.87 -2.81
N SER A 132 -10.46 10.07 -2.44
CA SER A 132 -9.10 10.28 -1.95
C SER A 132 -8.94 9.67 -0.55
N GLY A 133 -7.74 9.18 -0.25
CA GLY A 133 -7.46 8.61 1.05
C GLY A 133 -6.45 7.47 1.02
N ASN A 134 -6.40 6.77 2.14
CA ASN A 134 -5.56 5.59 2.32
C ASN A 134 -6.27 4.35 1.79
N TYR A 135 -5.51 3.51 1.11
CA TYR A 135 -6.00 2.24 0.58
C TYR A 135 -5.00 1.13 0.82
N TYR A 136 -5.50 -0.08 1.00
CA TYR A 136 -4.73 -1.28 0.73
C TYR A 136 -5.12 -1.86 -0.63
N LEU A 137 -4.12 -2.21 -1.44
CA LEU A 137 -4.27 -3.20 -2.50
C LEU A 137 -4.01 -4.57 -1.89
N GLU A 138 -4.98 -5.44 -1.95
CA GLU A 138 -4.86 -6.82 -1.52
C GLU A 138 -4.90 -7.75 -2.71
N VAL A 139 -3.93 -8.67 -2.80
CA VAL A 139 -3.85 -9.70 -3.86
C VAL A 139 -4.11 -11.06 -3.25
N TYR A 140 -4.97 -11.82 -3.88
CA TYR A 140 -5.45 -13.12 -3.43
C TYR A 140 -5.26 -14.20 -4.48
N HIS A 141 -4.98 -15.40 -4.02
CA HIS A 141 -5.23 -16.64 -4.73
C HIS A 141 -6.35 -17.38 -4.02
N ASP A 142 -7.47 -17.60 -4.70
CA ASP A 142 -8.71 -18.06 -4.07
C ASP A 142 -9.09 -17.20 -2.84
N GLU A 143 -9.12 -17.79 -1.66
CA GLU A 143 -9.38 -17.08 -0.38
C GLU A 143 -8.10 -16.70 0.39
N GLU A 144 -6.92 -17.08 -0.12
CA GLU A 144 -5.64 -16.82 0.54
C GLU A 144 -5.09 -15.43 0.17
N LEU A 145 -4.82 -14.62 1.20
CA LEU A 145 -4.19 -13.32 1.03
C LEU A 145 -2.68 -13.48 0.82
N LEU A 146 -2.21 -13.20 -0.39
CA LEU A 146 -0.79 -13.25 -0.74
C LEU A 146 -0.05 -11.95 -0.48
N LEU A 147 -0.66 -10.80 -0.78
CA LEU A 147 -0.06 -9.47 -0.63
C LEU A 147 -1.06 -8.47 -0.08
N ARG A 148 -0.57 -7.56 0.79
CA ARG A 148 -1.27 -6.33 1.18
C ARG A 148 -0.30 -5.17 1.05
N LEU A 149 -0.65 -4.21 0.20
CA LEU A 149 0.21 -3.11 -0.22
C LEU A 149 -0.46 -1.77 0.10
N PRO A 150 0.17 -0.91 0.92
CA PRO A 150 -0.39 0.40 1.23
C PRO A 150 -0.27 1.35 0.03
N THR A 151 -1.27 2.21 -0.16
CA THR A 151 -1.35 3.20 -1.24
C THR A 151 -2.09 4.44 -0.77
N VAL A 152 -1.75 5.59 -1.27
CA VAL A 152 -2.49 6.83 -1.05
C VAL A 152 -2.96 7.39 -2.39
N PHE A 153 -4.28 7.61 -2.51
CA PHE A 153 -4.86 8.37 -3.60
C PHE A 153 -5.13 9.80 -3.14
N ALA A 154 -4.44 10.76 -3.76
CA ALA A 154 -4.56 12.18 -3.46
C ALA A 154 -5.46 12.88 -4.48
N GLU A 155 -6.23 13.88 -4.04
CA GLU A 155 -6.95 14.74 -4.98
C GLU A 155 -5.95 15.51 -5.85
N ASN A 156 -6.28 15.64 -7.14
CA ASN A 156 -5.51 16.48 -8.03
C ASN A 156 -5.87 17.95 -7.72
N THR A 157 -4.91 18.70 -7.21
CA THR A 157 -5.02 20.16 -6.99
C THR A 157 -4.70 20.93 -8.25
#